data_3b9c5e4564a65e02da1ce29921d9197a
#
_entry.id   3b9c5e4564a65e02da1ce29921d9197a
#
_cell.length_a   1.000
_cell.length_b   1.000
_cell.length_c   1.000
_cell.angle_alpha   90.00
_cell.angle_beta   90.00
_cell.angle_gamma   90.00
#
_symmetry.space_group_name_H-M   'P 1'
#
loop_
_entity.id
_entity.type
_entity.pdbx_description
1 polymer ?
#
loop_
_entity_poly.entity_id
_entity_poly.type
_entity_poly.pdbx_seq_one_letter_code
_entity_poly.pdbx_strand_id
1 'polypeptide(L)'
;MRVPVHDVPELVGLDVAAATLEAEDLGFVVDASTLDRRDGTEAGEVLEPTRGVVEPLAEGETVSLTVSLGPTLVTFPTVAAVAEAEAVAALEAAGLVVGETTRAHDEEVGAGAVIAAAPAADQEPLDAQGQVPRGTVVDLTVSDGPAPRLVPEGLDNATVDEARGALAAVQLEAVVNEEYSETVPAGYIIRSSAPAGTELARGESIELIMSRGPAPVQVPDVRYVTGAMAEQRLVEAGLTVAGIEGPSTGMVLQTDPTPGEEVPKGTAVRIFTKR
;
A
#
# COMPACT_ATOMS: atom_id res chain seq x y z
N MET A 1 -28.04 -23.24 74.60
CA MET A 1 -27.16 -22.15 74.22
C MET A 1 -27.85 -21.39 73.10
N ARG A 2 -27.99 -20.07 73.18
CA ARG A 2 -28.49 -19.30 72.01
C ARG A 2 -27.28 -19.07 71.09
N VAL A 3 -27.47 -19.41 69.84
CA VAL A 3 -26.46 -19.06 68.79
C VAL A 3 -26.46 -17.53 68.64
N PRO A 4 -25.31 -16.87 68.60
CA PRO A 4 -25.22 -15.44 68.36
C PRO A 4 -25.85 -15.12 66.99
N VAL A 5 -26.38 -13.91 66.84
CA VAL A 5 -27.03 -13.42 65.64
C VAL A 5 -26.37 -12.11 65.25
N HIS A 6 -25.99 -11.97 64.03
CA HIS A 6 -25.29 -10.78 63.51
C HIS A 6 -26.02 -10.22 62.26
N ASP A 7 -25.92 -8.91 62.08
CA ASP A 7 -26.33 -8.31 60.82
C ASP A 7 -25.29 -8.63 59.77
N VAL A 8 -25.74 -8.94 58.55
CA VAL A 8 -24.83 -9.17 57.43
C VAL A 8 -24.24 -7.84 56.95
N PRO A 9 -22.92 -7.73 56.84
CA PRO A 9 -22.30 -6.51 56.43
C PRO A 9 -22.61 -6.17 54.94
N GLU A 10 -22.31 -4.94 54.51
CA GLU A 10 -22.45 -4.55 53.11
C GLU A 10 -21.35 -5.19 52.26
N LEU A 11 -21.68 -6.25 51.53
CA LEU A 11 -20.70 -7.01 50.74
C LEU A 11 -20.73 -6.64 49.24
N VAL A 12 -21.74 -5.90 48.82
CA VAL A 12 -21.91 -5.49 47.39
C VAL A 12 -20.81 -4.51 46.98
N GLY A 13 -20.20 -4.75 45.82
CA GLY A 13 -19.09 -3.93 45.30
C GLY A 13 -17.72 -4.29 45.88
N LEU A 14 -17.64 -5.22 46.83
CA LEU A 14 -16.34 -5.74 47.32
C LEU A 14 -15.85 -6.85 46.38
N ASP A 15 -14.53 -7.05 46.36
CA ASP A 15 -13.95 -8.27 45.82
C ASP A 15 -14.40 -9.47 46.64
N VAL A 16 -14.67 -10.60 45.98
CA VAL A 16 -15.20 -11.81 46.63
C VAL A 16 -14.34 -12.32 47.79
N ALA A 17 -13.02 -12.16 47.71
CA ALA A 17 -12.13 -12.56 48.82
C ALA A 17 -12.29 -11.65 50.02
N ALA A 18 -12.42 -10.33 49.81
CA ALA A 18 -12.67 -9.37 50.91
C ALA A 18 -14.06 -9.59 51.51
N ALA A 19 -15.08 -9.77 50.70
CA ALA A 19 -16.45 -10.07 51.13
C ALA A 19 -16.52 -11.37 51.92
N THR A 20 -15.77 -12.40 51.54
CA THR A 20 -15.68 -13.67 52.25
C THR A 20 -15.08 -13.50 53.61
N LEU A 21 -13.95 -12.79 53.73
CA LEU A 21 -13.29 -12.52 55.03
C LEU A 21 -14.21 -11.75 55.96
N GLU A 22 -14.91 -10.73 55.47
CA GLU A 22 -15.80 -9.91 56.30
C GLU A 22 -17.00 -10.72 56.84
N ALA A 23 -17.56 -11.63 56.01
CA ALA A 23 -18.64 -12.50 56.42
C ALA A 23 -18.18 -13.61 57.40
N GLU A 24 -17.02 -14.21 57.15
CA GLU A 24 -16.45 -15.26 58.00
C GLU A 24 -16.03 -14.74 59.39
N ASP A 25 -15.55 -13.50 59.48
CA ASP A 25 -15.25 -12.85 60.74
C ASP A 25 -16.48 -12.71 61.67
N LEU A 26 -17.66 -12.70 61.14
CA LEU A 26 -18.94 -12.68 61.86
C LEU A 26 -19.53 -14.09 62.05
N GLY A 27 -18.76 -15.11 61.66
CA GLY A 27 -19.13 -16.52 61.84
C GLY A 27 -20.07 -17.07 60.77
N PHE A 28 -20.29 -16.40 59.65
CA PHE A 28 -21.08 -16.89 58.55
C PHE A 28 -20.28 -17.85 57.64
N VAL A 29 -21.02 -18.71 56.92
CA VAL A 29 -20.46 -19.52 55.85
C VAL A 29 -20.77 -18.83 54.53
N VAL A 30 -19.77 -18.67 53.64
CA VAL A 30 -19.95 -17.99 52.36
C VAL A 30 -20.09 -19.03 51.22
N ASP A 31 -21.11 -18.87 50.39
CA ASP A 31 -21.26 -19.58 49.15
C ASP A 31 -21.23 -18.57 47.99
N ALA A 32 -20.13 -18.54 47.25
CA ALA A 32 -19.88 -17.68 46.08
C ALA A 32 -20.00 -18.46 44.76
N SER A 33 -20.79 -19.52 44.70
CA SER A 33 -20.93 -20.40 43.55
C SER A 33 -21.82 -19.83 42.45
N THR A 34 -22.62 -18.78 42.75
CA THR A 34 -23.46 -18.13 41.72
C THR A 34 -22.64 -17.09 41.00
N LEU A 35 -22.55 -17.27 39.68
CA LEU A 35 -21.79 -16.39 38.79
C LEU A 35 -22.74 -15.73 37.80
N ASP A 36 -22.51 -14.42 37.52
CA ASP A 36 -23.29 -13.66 36.55
C ASP A 36 -22.36 -12.67 35.81
N ARG A 37 -22.77 -12.22 34.63
CA ARG A 37 -22.07 -11.15 33.91
C ARG A 37 -22.88 -9.87 33.99
N ARG A 38 -22.20 -8.77 34.32
CA ARG A 38 -22.85 -7.46 34.46
C ARG A 38 -21.94 -6.33 33.95
N ASP A 39 -22.48 -5.53 33.02
CA ASP A 39 -21.76 -4.37 32.51
C ASP A 39 -21.47 -3.37 33.65
N GLY A 40 -20.27 -2.79 33.64
CA GLY A 40 -19.83 -1.84 34.65
C GLY A 40 -19.32 -2.47 35.94
N THR A 41 -19.08 -3.78 35.98
CA THR A 41 -18.47 -4.49 37.09
C THR A 41 -17.21 -5.22 36.68
N GLU A 42 -16.30 -5.42 37.64
CA GLU A 42 -15.08 -6.20 37.42
C GLU A 42 -15.32 -7.70 37.73
N ALA A 43 -14.52 -8.57 37.12
CA ALA A 43 -14.56 -9.98 37.46
C ALA A 43 -14.10 -10.19 38.92
N GLY A 44 -14.89 -10.95 39.71
CA GLY A 44 -14.66 -11.17 41.12
C GLY A 44 -15.43 -10.21 42.03
N GLU A 45 -16.09 -9.19 41.52
CA GLU A 45 -16.90 -8.26 42.31
C GLU A 45 -18.22 -8.90 42.76
N VAL A 46 -18.63 -8.67 43.99
CA VAL A 46 -19.92 -9.12 44.51
C VAL A 46 -21.04 -8.23 44.01
N LEU A 47 -21.95 -8.80 43.26
CA LEU A 47 -23.09 -8.08 42.64
C LEU A 47 -24.24 -7.90 43.61
N GLU A 48 -24.61 -8.96 44.25
CA GLU A 48 -25.70 -8.99 45.24
C GLU A 48 -25.62 -10.28 46.09
N PRO A 49 -26.08 -10.27 47.33
CA PRO A 49 -26.35 -11.49 48.07
C PRO A 49 -27.62 -12.17 47.46
N THR A 50 -27.56 -13.46 47.25
CA THR A 50 -28.67 -14.26 46.63
C THR A 50 -29.93 -14.29 47.47
N ARG A 51 -29.85 -13.93 48.75
CA ARG A 51 -30.99 -13.63 49.61
C ARG A 51 -30.91 -12.18 50.11
N GLY A 52 -31.97 -11.43 49.93
CA GLY A 52 -32.11 -10.08 50.48
C GLY A 52 -31.96 -10.17 51.99
N VAL A 53 -30.83 -9.70 52.46
CA VAL A 53 -30.47 -9.75 53.89
C VAL A 53 -31.12 -8.54 54.55
N VAL A 54 -32.34 -8.69 55.01
CA VAL A 54 -33.08 -7.71 55.79
C VAL A 54 -33.18 -8.09 57.25
N GLU A 55 -32.80 -9.33 57.59
CA GLU A 55 -32.85 -9.85 58.94
C GLU A 55 -31.48 -10.39 59.42
N PRO A 56 -31.13 -10.22 60.69
CA PRO A 56 -29.93 -10.79 61.26
C PRO A 56 -29.89 -12.30 61.11
N LEU A 57 -28.72 -12.84 60.76
CA LEU A 57 -28.48 -14.27 60.59
C LEU A 57 -27.74 -14.85 61.80
N ALA A 58 -27.98 -16.13 62.08
CA ALA A 58 -27.24 -16.84 63.12
C ALA A 58 -25.83 -17.27 62.66
N GLU A 59 -24.86 -17.32 63.56
CA GLU A 59 -23.55 -17.89 63.27
C GLU A 59 -23.69 -19.32 62.71
N GLY A 60 -22.93 -19.62 61.61
CA GLY A 60 -22.98 -20.87 60.90
C GLY A 60 -24.03 -20.91 59.75
N GLU A 61 -24.87 -19.87 59.61
CA GLU A 61 -25.74 -19.76 58.45
C GLU A 61 -24.95 -19.34 57.20
N THR A 62 -25.46 -19.72 56.03
CA THR A 62 -24.82 -19.49 54.73
C THR A 62 -25.30 -18.18 54.09
N VAL A 63 -24.34 -17.31 53.79
CA VAL A 63 -24.54 -16.15 52.94
C VAL A 63 -24.15 -16.51 51.50
N SER A 64 -25.13 -16.58 50.59
CA SER A 64 -24.85 -16.86 49.18
C SER A 64 -24.63 -15.55 48.44
N LEU A 65 -23.54 -15.48 47.71
CA LEU A 65 -23.12 -14.30 46.93
C LEU A 65 -23.25 -14.59 45.43
N THR A 66 -23.70 -13.59 44.71
CA THR A 66 -23.59 -13.57 43.23
C THR A 66 -22.32 -12.78 42.87
N VAL A 67 -21.38 -13.45 42.18
CA VAL A 67 -20.07 -12.88 41.84
C VAL A 67 -20.05 -12.58 40.35
N SER A 68 -19.55 -11.40 40.01
CA SER A 68 -19.40 -10.97 38.63
C SER A 68 -18.32 -11.77 37.90
N LEU A 69 -18.64 -12.13 36.65
CA LEU A 69 -17.68 -12.59 35.65
C LEU A 69 -17.14 -11.44 34.79
N GLY A 70 -17.37 -10.18 35.21
CA GLY A 70 -17.08 -9.00 34.43
C GLY A 70 -18.19 -8.64 33.43
N PRO A 71 -17.92 -7.74 32.47
CA PRO A 71 -18.88 -7.29 31.47
C PRO A 71 -19.47 -8.42 30.65
N THR A 72 -20.66 -8.19 30.06
CA THR A 72 -21.27 -9.11 29.12
C THR A 72 -20.38 -9.32 27.90
N LEU A 73 -20.33 -10.55 27.40
CA LEU A 73 -19.57 -10.85 26.17
C LEU A 73 -20.37 -10.44 24.95
N VAL A 74 -19.68 -9.87 23.96
CA VAL A 74 -20.19 -9.50 22.65
C VAL A 74 -19.39 -10.17 21.55
N THR A 75 -20.04 -10.53 20.46
CA THR A 75 -19.37 -11.11 19.30
C THR A 75 -18.56 -10.03 18.59
N PHE A 76 -17.30 -10.31 18.32
CA PHE A 76 -16.42 -9.40 17.58
C PHE A 76 -16.85 -9.37 16.10
N PRO A 77 -17.23 -8.20 15.55
CA PRO A 77 -17.68 -8.11 14.17
C PRO A 77 -16.52 -8.32 13.18
N THR A 78 -16.79 -8.94 12.04
CA THR A 78 -15.81 -9.03 10.94
C THR A 78 -15.79 -7.70 10.20
N VAL A 79 -14.68 -6.96 10.31
CA VAL A 79 -14.52 -5.64 9.70
C VAL A 79 -13.33 -5.56 8.72
N ALA A 80 -12.68 -6.68 8.43
CA ALA A 80 -11.60 -6.74 7.45
C ALA A 80 -12.12 -6.40 6.04
N ALA A 81 -11.37 -5.60 5.30
CA ALA A 81 -11.69 -5.08 3.97
C ALA A 81 -12.95 -4.19 3.90
N VAL A 82 -13.49 -3.76 5.04
CA VAL A 82 -14.60 -2.82 5.15
C VAL A 82 -14.05 -1.40 5.25
N ALA A 83 -14.79 -0.41 4.74
CA ALA A 83 -14.42 1.00 4.88
C ALA A 83 -14.30 1.42 6.36
N GLU A 84 -13.32 2.25 6.71
CA GLU A 84 -13.03 2.67 8.09
C GLU A 84 -14.29 3.12 8.84
N ALA A 85 -15.10 3.99 8.22
CA ALA A 85 -16.32 4.51 8.87
C ALA A 85 -17.37 3.43 9.15
N GLU A 86 -17.52 2.46 8.26
CA GLU A 86 -18.45 1.33 8.45
C GLU A 86 -17.94 0.36 9.51
N ALA A 87 -16.62 0.14 9.55
CA ALA A 87 -15.98 -0.69 10.57
C ALA A 87 -16.14 -0.09 11.96
N VAL A 88 -15.91 1.21 12.12
CA VAL A 88 -16.14 1.95 13.36
C VAL A 88 -17.59 1.81 13.81
N ALA A 89 -18.55 2.06 12.93
CA ALA A 89 -19.96 1.94 13.23
C ALA A 89 -20.37 0.50 13.65
N ALA A 90 -19.78 -0.52 13.01
CA ALA A 90 -20.05 -1.91 13.35
C ALA A 90 -19.48 -2.30 14.74
N LEU A 91 -18.28 -1.81 15.08
CA LEU A 91 -17.68 -2.02 16.40
C LEU A 91 -18.47 -1.32 17.50
N GLU A 92 -18.86 -0.06 17.30
CA GLU A 92 -19.67 0.69 18.26
C GLU A 92 -21.07 0.07 18.45
N ALA A 93 -21.70 -0.38 17.36
CA ALA A 93 -22.98 -1.09 17.41
C ALA A 93 -22.89 -2.42 18.18
N ALA A 94 -21.74 -3.10 18.14
CA ALA A 94 -21.45 -4.28 18.95
C ALA A 94 -21.17 -3.95 20.43
N GLY A 95 -21.06 -2.66 20.79
CA GLY A 95 -20.75 -2.20 22.15
C GLY A 95 -19.24 -2.24 22.47
N LEU A 96 -18.40 -2.16 21.43
CA LEU A 96 -16.95 -2.04 21.54
C LEU A 96 -16.53 -0.56 21.41
N VAL A 97 -15.32 -0.25 21.83
CA VAL A 97 -14.76 1.11 21.76
C VAL A 97 -13.61 1.09 20.76
N VAL A 98 -13.59 2.03 19.81
CA VAL A 98 -12.45 2.17 18.90
C VAL A 98 -11.31 2.87 19.61
N GLY A 99 -10.13 2.23 19.62
CA GLY A 99 -8.90 2.71 20.22
C GLY A 99 -8.01 3.43 19.22
N GLU A 100 -6.75 3.00 19.12
CA GLU A 100 -5.79 3.58 18.19
C GLU A 100 -6.10 3.16 16.75
N THR A 101 -6.05 4.12 15.83
CA THR A 101 -6.10 3.83 14.39
C THR A 101 -4.73 4.11 13.78
N THR A 102 -4.07 3.06 13.34
CA THR A 102 -2.80 3.12 12.61
C THR A 102 -3.02 2.99 11.11
N ARG A 103 -2.07 3.46 10.30
CA ARG A 103 -2.10 3.34 8.85
C ARG A 103 -0.92 2.53 8.35
N ALA A 104 -1.17 1.70 7.34
CA ALA A 104 -0.15 0.89 6.70
C ALA A 104 -0.47 0.68 5.21
N HIS A 105 0.56 0.47 4.39
CA HIS A 105 0.34 0.05 3.02
C HIS A 105 -0.04 -1.44 2.98
N ASP A 106 -0.99 -1.74 2.07
CA ASP A 106 -1.41 -3.12 1.80
C ASP A 106 -1.64 -3.31 0.30
N GLU A 107 -1.15 -4.43 -0.26
CA GLU A 107 -1.20 -4.70 -1.69
C GLU A 107 -2.57 -5.18 -2.18
N GLU A 108 -3.42 -5.66 -1.27
CA GLU A 108 -4.72 -6.28 -1.56
C GLU A 108 -5.87 -5.42 -1.06
N VAL A 109 -5.70 -4.78 0.11
CA VAL A 109 -6.73 -3.94 0.74
C VAL A 109 -6.65 -2.52 0.20
N GLY A 110 -7.72 -2.05 -0.41
CA GLY A 110 -7.79 -0.68 -0.97
C GLY A 110 -7.64 0.41 0.09
N ALA A 111 -7.18 1.58 -0.33
CA ALA A 111 -7.01 2.73 0.56
C ALA A 111 -8.31 3.10 1.28
N GLY A 112 -8.24 3.35 2.59
CA GLY A 112 -9.36 3.68 3.46
C GLY A 112 -10.16 2.48 3.98
N ALA A 113 -9.79 1.25 3.62
CA ALA A 113 -10.39 0.04 4.17
C ALA A 113 -9.55 -0.55 5.31
N VAL A 114 -10.18 -1.26 6.22
CA VAL A 114 -9.51 -1.88 7.38
C VAL A 114 -8.73 -3.13 6.97
N ILE A 115 -7.43 -3.14 7.25
CA ILE A 115 -6.57 -4.32 7.10
C ILE A 115 -6.84 -5.29 8.24
N ALA A 116 -6.81 -4.79 9.47
CA ALA A 116 -6.97 -5.58 10.68
C ALA A 116 -7.65 -4.80 11.79
N ALA A 117 -8.39 -5.52 12.63
CA ALA A 117 -8.95 -5.03 13.88
C ALA A 117 -8.67 -6.06 14.97
N ALA A 118 -8.18 -5.62 16.10
CA ALA A 118 -7.87 -6.49 17.24
C ALA A 118 -8.11 -5.77 18.54
N PRO A 119 -8.43 -6.48 19.66
CA PRO A 119 -8.38 -5.88 20.96
C PRO A 119 -7.02 -5.22 21.23
N ALA A 120 -7.01 -4.05 21.85
CA ALA A 120 -5.78 -3.34 22.23
C ALA A 120 -4.87 -4.24 23.07
N ALA A 121 -3.57 -3.97 23.06
CA ALA A 121 -2.56 -4.84 23.64
C ALA A 121 -2.73 -5.09 25.16
N ASP A 122 -3.41 -4.19 25.87
CA ASP A 122 -3.75 -4.26 27.29
C ASP A 122 -5.11 -4.91 27.56
N GLN A 123 -5.84 -5.32 26.53
CA GLN A 123 -7.17 -5.93 26.63
C GLN A 123 -7.10 -7.45 26.52
N GLU A 124 -8.17 -8.12 26.99
CA GLU A 124 -8.29 -9.56 26.83
C GLU A 124 -8.42 -9.94 25.33
N PRO A 125 -7.70 -10.98 24.86
CA PRO A 125 -7.84 -11.48 23.50
C PRO A 125 -9.23 -12.07 23.27
N LEU A 126 -9.59 -12.27 21.99
CA LEU A 126 -10.83 -12.99 21.63
C LEU A 126 -10.82 -14.38 22.27
N ASP A 127 -11.99 -14.77 22.82
CA ASP A 127 -12.19 -16.14 23.28
C ASP A 127 -12.30 -17.13 22.10
N ALA A 128 -12.43 -18.43 22.43
CA ALA A 128 -12.55 -19.48 21.40
C ALA A 128 -13.81 -19.37 20.52
N GLN A 129 -14.78 -18.56 20.93
CA GLN A 129 -16.03 -18.27 20.22
C GLN A 129 -15.98 -16.94 19.46
N GLY A 130 -14.84 -16.23 19.50
CA GLY A 130 -14.67 -14.92 18.88
C GLY A 130 -15.43 -13.81 19.63
N GLN A 131 -15.54 -13.93 20.94
CA GLN A 131 -16.21 -12.96 21.81
C GLN A 131 -15.20 -12.22 22.68
N VAL A 132 -15.55 -11.00 23.04
CA VAL A 132 -14.81 -10.13 23.95
C VAL A 132 -15.76 -9.46 24.93
N PRO A 133 -15.28 -9.00 26.08
CA PRO A 133 -16.09 -8.19 26.98
C PRO A 133 -16.64 -6.93 26.30
N ARG A 134 -17.86 -6.56 26.57
CA ARG A 134 -18.43 -5.28 26.15
C ARG A 134 -17.57 -4.13 26.68
N GLY A 135 -17.33 -3.12 25.85
CA GLY A 135 -16.47 -1.99 26.16
C GLY A 135 -14.99 -2.24 25.87
N THR A 136 -14.61 -3.45 25.38
CA THR A 136 -13.22 -3.71 24.96
C THR A 136 -12.79 -2.66 23.93
N VAL A 137 -11.59 -2.11 24.14
CA VAL A 137 -10.94 -1.18 23.20
C VAL A 137 -10.35 -1.98 22.05
N VAL A 138 -10.64 -1.57 20.84
CA VAL A 138 -10.22 -2.24 19.59
C VAL A 138 -9.36 -1.30 18.78
N ASP A 139 -8.13 -1.70 18.50
CA ASP A 139 -7.23 -0.98 17.61
C ASP A 139 -7.47 -1.40 16.16
N LEU A 140 -7.40 -0.41 15.27
CA LEU A 140 -7.60 -0.58 13.84
C LEU A 140 -6.29 -0.33 13.09
N THR A 141 -6.05 -1.14 12.05
CA THR A 141 -5.05 -0.83 11.02
C THR A 141 -5.80 -0.57 9.71
N VAL A 142 -5.66 0.63 9.17
CA VAL A 142 -6.34 1.08 7.95
C VAL A 142 -5.33 1.14 6.81
N SER A 143 -5.75 0.68 5.63
CA SER A 143 -4.91 0.67 4.44
C SER A 143 -4.75 2.07 3.84
N ASP A 144 -3.53 2.42 3.49
CA ASP A 144 -3.21 3.54 2.59
C ASP A 144 -3.14 3.09 1.11
N GLY A 145 -3.54 1.84 0.83
CA GLY A 145 -3.42 1.21 -0.47
C GLY A 145 -2.02 0.64 -0.72
N PRO A 146 -1.72 0.21 -1.96
CA PRO A 146 -0.42 -0.32 -2.31
C PRO A 146 0.71 0.66 -2.02
N ALA A 147 1.86 0.13 -1.57
CA ALA A 147 3.03 0.96 -1.36
C ALA A 147 3.48 1.64 -2.67
N PRO A 148 3.99 2.87 -2.62
CA PRO A 148 4.53 3.54 -3.80
C PRO A 148 5.72 2.75 -4.37
N ARG A 149 5.94 2.89 -5.68
CA ARG A 149 7.01 2.26 -6.44
C ARG A 149 8.08 3.28 -6.78
N LEU A 150 9.34 2.93 -6.56
CA LEU A 150 10.45 3.77 -6.95
C LEU A 150 10.79 3.55 -8.43
N VAL A 151 10.96 4.64 -9.17
CA VAL A 151 11.49 4.60 -10.53
C VAL A 151 12.89 4.01 -10.51
N PRO A 152 13.16 2.92 -11.27
CA PRO A 152 14.47 2.28 -11.27
C PRO A 152 15.55 3.17 -11.91
N GLU A 153 16.79 2.94 -11.51
CA GLU A 153 17.95 3.57 -12.14
C GLU A 153 18.25 2.95 -13.51
N GLY A 154 18.97 3.70 -14.35
CA GLY A 154 19.50 3.18 -15.61
C GLY A 154 18.48 3.06 -16.75
N LEU A 155 17.35 3.76 -16.68
CA LEU A 155 16.40 3.82 -17.80
C LEU A 155 16.96 4.59 -19.00
N ASP A 156 17.70 5.67 -18.75
CA ASP A 156 18.34 6.48 -19.79
C ASP A 156 19.53 5.71 -20.40
N ASN A 157 19.62 5.72 -21.71
CA ASN A 157 20.59 4.96 -22.51
C ASN A 157 20.43 3.40 -22.41
N ALA A 158 19.38 2.88 -21.79
CA ALA A 158 19.00 1.49 -21.90
C ALA A 158 18.27 1.22 -23.22
N THR A 159 18.20 -0.03 -23.63
CA THR A 159 17.27 -0.41 -24.71
C THR A 159 15.82 -0.33 -24.21
N VAL A 160 14.87 -0.18 -25.14
CA VAL A 160 13.43 -0.14 -24.81
C VAL A 160 12.99 -1.37 -24.02
N ASP A 161 13.50 -2.55 -24.41
CA ASP A 161 13.10 -3.81 -23.76
C ASP A 161 13.67 -3.91 -22.33
N GLU A 162 14.90 -3.48 -22.10
CA GLU A 162 15.49 -3.39 -20.76
C GLU A 162 14.73 -2.39 -19.88
N ALA A 163 14.43 -1.20 -20.40
CA ALA A 163 13.69 -0.18 -19.65
C ALA A 163 12.26 -0.66 -19.30
N ARG A 164 11.55 -1.28 -20.26
CA ARG A 164 10.24 -1.89 -19.98
C ARG A 164 10.31 -2.99 -18.94
N GLY A 165 11.31 -3.86 -19.05
CA GLY A 165 11.53 -4.93 -18.08
C GLY A 165 11.79 -4.40 -16.67
N ALA A 166 12.62 -3.34 -16.55
CA ALA A 166 12.92 -2.70 -15.27
C ALA A 166 11.67 -2.06 -14.64
N LEU A 167 10.84 -1.37 -15.43
CA LEU A 167 9.59 -0.77 -14.96
C LEU A 167 8.55 -1.83 -14.57
N ALA A 168 8.40 -2.87 -15.37
CA ALA A 168 7.49 -3.98 -15.08
C ALA A 168 7.87 -4.73 -13.79
N ALA A 169 9.16 -4.87 -13.51
CA ALA A 169 9.66 -5.51 -12.28
C ALA A 169 9.22 -4.79 -11.00
N VAL A 170 9.04 -3.46 -11.08
CA VAL A 170 8.52 -2.63 -9.99
C VAL A 170 7.05 -2.27 -10.17
N GLN A 171 6.33 -2.95 -11.06
CA GLN A 171 4.90 -2.75 -11.31
C GLN A 171 4.53 -1.32 -11.75
N LEU A 172 5.39 -0.69 -12.54
CA LEU A 172 5.12 0.55 -13.28
C LEU A 172 4.91 0.23 -14.75
N GLU A 173 4.17 1.09 -15.46
CA GLU A 173 3.91 0.93 -16.89
C GLU A 173 4.82 1.83 -17.72
N ALA A 174 5.19 1.39 -18.93
CA ALA A 174 6.00 2.16 -19.85
C ALA A 174 5.16 2.61 -21.08
N VAL A 175 5.10 3.90 -21.31
CA VAL A 175 4.59 4.49 -22.54
C VAL A 175 5.77 4.96 -23.36
N VAL A 176 5.95 4.42 -24.58
CA VAL A 176 7.11 4.75 -25.42
C VAL A 176 6.70 5.69 -26.53
N ASN A 177 7.36 6.84 -26.58
CA ASN A 177 7.31 7.79 -27.68
C ASN A 177 8.68 7.84 -28.38
N GLU A 178 8.67 8.29 -29.62
CA GLU A 178 9.88 8.28 -30.45
C GLU A 178 10.33 9.70 -30.81
N GLU A 179 11.64 9.93 -30.78
CA GLU A 179 12.26 11.19 -31.15
C GLU A 179 13.59 10.94 -31.90
N TYR A 180 13.96 11.80 -32.81
CA TYR A 180 15.29 11.73 -33.43
C TYR A 180 16.36 12.24 -32.47
N SER A 181 17.52 11.58 -32.46
CA SER A 181 18.68 11.99 -31.67
C SER A 181 19.98 11.83 -32.47
N GLU A 182 20.81 12.87 -32.44
CA GLU A 182 22.14 12.83 -33.05
C GLU A 182 23.17 12.06 -32.22
N THR A 183 22.88 11.85 -30.92
CA THR A 183 23.84 11.30 -29.95
C THR A 183 23.45 9.92 -29.44
N VAL A 184 22.15 9.61 -29.35
CA VAL A 184 21.65 8.34 -28.85
C VAL A 184 21.31 7.43 -30.02
N PRO A 185 21.84 6.20 -30.09
CA PRO A 185 21.53 5.27 -31.17
C PRO A 185 20.02 4.90 -31.23
N ALA A 186 19.55 4.51 -32.41
CA ALA A 186 18.18 4.05 -32.57
C ALA A 186 17.88 2.84 -31.67
N GLY A 187 16.70 2.84 -31.03
CA GLY A 187 16.25 1.78 -30.13
C GLY A 187 16.64 1.97 -28.65
N TYR A 188 17.41 3.01 -28.33
CA TYR A 188 17.80 3.34 -26.95
C TYR A 188 16.97 4.50 -26.41
N ILE A 189 16.79 4.53 -25.11
CA ILE A 189 16.04 5.58 -24.42
C ILE A 189 16.91 6.85 -24.32
N ILE A 190 16.35 7.96 -24.79
CA ILE A 190 16.98 9.29 -24.68
C ILE A 190 16.78 9.83 -23.25
N ARG A 191 15.55 9.71 -22.73
CA ARG A 191 15.14 10.18 -21.40
C ARG A 191 13.83 9.54 -20.95
N SER A 192 13.63 9.52 -19.65
CA SER A 192 12.36 9.18 -19.01
C SER A 192 11.66 10.44 -18.47
N SER A 193 10.33 10.41 -18.33
CA SER A 193 9.53 11.52 -17.80
C SER A 193 9.72 11.72 -16.29
N ALA A 194 10.16 10.69 -15.57
CA ALA A 194 10.42 10.74 -14.15
C ALA A 194 11.87 10.29 -13.86
N PRO A 195 12.62 11.03 -13.04
CA PRO A 195 13.98 10.65 -12.65
C PRO A 195 13.96 9.41 -11.75
N ALA A 196 15.08 8.67 -11.75
CA ALA A 196 15.27 7.53 -10.85
C ALA A 196 15.06 7.92 -9.37
N GLY A 197 14.45 7.03 -8.60
CA GLY A 197 14.10 7.26 -7.20
C GLY A 197 12.82 8.08 -6.96
N THR A 198 12.12 8.52 -8.01
CA THR A 198 10.80 9.13 -7.86
C THR A 198 9.80 8.08 -7.38
N GLU A 199 8.98 8.44 -6.38
CA GLU A 199 7.88 7.60 -5.90
C GLU A 199 6.64 7.80 -6.75
N LEU A 200 6.10 6.72 -7.29
CA LEU A 200 4.91 6.69 -8.12
C LEU A 200 3.92 5.65 -7.59
N ALA A 201 2.65 5.83 -7.87
CA ALA A 201 1.65 4.84 -7.51
C ALA A 201 1.85 3.54 -8.32
N ARG A 202 1.50 2.40 -7.74
CA ARG A 202 1.48 1.12 -8.44
C ARG A 202 0.65 1.20 -9.72
N GLY A 203 1.21 0.77 -10.84
CA GLY A 203 0.56 0.80 -12.16
C GLY A 203 0.62 2.17 -12.85
N GLU A 204 1.27 3.17 -12.25
CA GLU A 204 1.45 4.47 -12.88
C GLU A 204 2.38 4.36 -14.09
N SER A 205 2.07 5.16 -15.13
CA SER A 205 2.78 5.10 -16.41
C SER A 205 3.92 6.12 -16.44
N ILE A 206 5.09 5.67 -16.94
CA ILE A 206 6.25 6.51 -17.22
C ILE A 206 6.41 6.63 -18.72
N GLU A 207 6.51 7.84 -19.21
CA GLU A 207 6.84 8.10 -20.61
C GLU A 207 8.36 7.93 -20.83
N LEU A 208 8.70 7.08 -21.79
CA LEU A 208 10.06 6.83 -22.26
C LEU A 208 10.20 7.40 -23.67
N ILE A 209 11.18 8.24 -23.89
CA ILE A 209 11.49 8.77 -25.22
C ILE A 209 12.60 7.93 -25.85
N MET A 210 12.23 7.15 -26.86
CA MET A 210 13.15 6.29 -27.62
C MET A 210 13.76 7.03 -28.79
N SER A 211 15.04 6.84 -28.99
CA SER A 211 15.75 7.37 -30.17
C SER A 211 15.40 6.61 -31.45
N ARG A 212 15.12 7.34 -32.50
CA ARG A 212 15.09 6.84 -33.87
C ARG A 212 16.45 6.93 -34.57
N GLY A 213 17.49 7.34 -33.84
CA GLY A 213 18.76 7.74 -34.42
C GLY A 213 18.72 9.15 -35.05
N PRO A 214 19.75 9.54 -35.82
CA PRO A 214 19.81 10.84 -36.46
C PRO A 214 18.62 11.09 -37.40
N ALA A 215 18.18 12.34 -37.43
CA ALA A 215 17.11 12.73 -38.37
C ALA A 215 17.52 12.46 -39.81
N PRO A 216 16.61 12.00 -40.65
CA PRO A 216 16.88 11.83 -42.06
C PRO A 216 17.22 13.19 -42.71
N VAL A 217 18.10 13.14 -43.68
CA VAL A 217 18.52 14.32 -44.46
C VAL A 217 18.08 14.17 -45.93
N GLN A 218 17.72 15.27 -46.54
CA GLN A 218 17.35 15.29 -47.93
C GLN A 218 18.56 15.33 -48.82
N VAL A 219 18.62 14.47 -49.86
CA VAL A 219 19.70 14.51 -50.85
C VAL A 219 19.60 15.84 -51.65
N PRO A 220 20.64 16.73 -51.53
CA PRO A 220 20.60 18.02 -52.22
C PRO A 220 20.69 17.84 -53.74
N ASP A 221 20.06 18.77 -54.47
CA ASP A 221 20.21 18.78 -55.94
C ASP A 221 21.61 19.31 -56.31
N VAL A 222 22.45 18.41 -56.78
CA VAL A 222 23.81 18.65 -57.18
C VAL A 222 24.00 18.49 -58.72
N ARG A 223 22.92 18.49 -59.48
CA ARG A 223 22.99 18.44 -60.95
C ARG A 223 23.64 19.71 -61.49
N TYR A 224 24.32 19.55 -62.61
CA TYR A 224 24.99 20.62 -63.32
C TYR A 224 26.13 21.34 -62.59
N VAL A 225 26.59 20.82 -61.46
CA VAL A 225 27.88 21.25 -60.85
C VAL A 225 28.95 20.20 -61.12
N THR A 226 30.21 20.54 -60.85
CA THR A 226 31.30 19.56 -61.00
C THR A 226 31.23 18.48 -59.92
N GLY A 227 31.78 17.29 -60.20
CA GLY A 227 31.80 16.20 -59.21
C GLY A 227 32.42 16.59 -57.87
N ALA A 228 33.47 17.40 -57.88
CA ALA A 228 34.11 17.91 -56.64
C ALA A 228 33.19 18.85 -55.83
N MET A 229 32.45 19.75 -56.54
CA MET A 229 31.45 20.59 -55.81
C MET A 229 30.26 19.80 -55.31
N ALA A 230 29.84 18.76 -56.04
CA ALA A 230 28.79 17.87 -55.61
C ALA A 230 29.19 17.12 -54.35
N GLU A 231 30.39 16.58 -54.28
CA GLU A 231 30.95 15.92 -53.09
C GLU A 231 30.89 16.85 -51.88
N GLN A 232 31.39 18.10 -52.00
CA GLN A 232 31.36 19.07 -50.93
C GLN A 232 29.90 19.31 -50.42
N ARG A 233 28.95 19.56 -51.30
CA ARG A 233 27.54 19.80 -50.93
C ARG A 233 26.88 18.60 -50.28
N LEU A 234 27.20 17.39 -50.74
CA LEU A 234 26.70 16.16 -50.10
C LEU A 234 27.24 15.97 -48.70
N VAL A 235 28.55 16.24 -48.51
CA VAL A 235 29.16 16.16 -47.15
C VAL A 235 28.60 17.25 -46.22
N GLU A 236 28.40 18.49 -46.71
CA GLU A 236 27.77 19.58 -45.94
C GLU A 236 26.32 19.22 -45.55
N ALA A 237 25.62 18.45 -46.35
CA ALA A 237 24.28 17.92 -46.03
C ALA A 237 24.31 16.71 -45.12
N GLY A 238 25.48 16.27 -44.62
CA GLY A 238 25.62 15.12 -43.73
C GLY A 238 25.56 13.76 -44.43
N LEU A 239 25.85 13.71 -45.73
CA LEU A 239 25.93 12.52 -46.54
C LEU A 239 27.39 12.14 -46.83
N THR A 240 27.64 10.92 -47.25
CA THR A 240 28.96 10.47 -47.70
C THR A 240 28.96 10.21 -49.19
N VAL A 241 30.10 10.24 -49.83
CA VAL A 241 30.21 9.94 -51.26
C VAL A 241 30.78 8.54 -51.46
N ALA A 242 30.01 7.62 -52.03
CA ALA A 242 30.43 6.27 -52.37
C ALA A 242 31.42 6.21 -53.50
N GLY A 243 31.37 7.18 -54.42
CA GLY A 243 32.27 7.30 -55.56
C GLY A 243 31.68 8.19 -56.64
N ILE A 244 32.57 8.64 -57.56
CA ILE A 244 32.20 9.43 -58.73
C ILE A 244 32.44 8.54 -59.98
N GLU A 245 31.34 8.20 -60.65
CA GLU A 245 31.42 7.48 -61.92
C GLU A 245 31.54 8.49 -63.07
N GLY A 246 32.74 8.58 -63.63
CA GLY A 246 33.12 9.52 -64.67
C GLY A 246 34.19 10.51 -64.20
N PRO A 247 34.53 11.56 -64.99
CA PRO A 247 35.53 12.55 -64.64
C PRO A 247 35.07 13.41 -63.46
N SER A 248 35.88 13.58 -62.40
CA SER A 248 35.60 14.45 -61.24
C SER A 248 35.40 15.93 -61.65
N THR A 249 35.98 16.33 -62.75
CA THR A 249 35.78 17.66 -63.37
C THR A 249 34.55 17.74 -64.28
N GLY A 250 33.89 16.60 -64.56
CA GLY A 250 32.68 16.54 -65.36
C GLY A 250 31.47 17.07 -64.58
N MET A 251 30.42 17.43 -65.33
CA MET A 251 29.15 17.86 -64.73
C MET A 251 28.34 16.65 -64.25
N VAL A 252 27.76 16.78 -63.06
CA VAL A 252 26.85 15.78 -62.47
C VAL A 252 25.57 15.72 -63.28
N LEU A 253 25.18 14.54 -63.71
CA LEU A 253 23.91 14.25 -64.39
C LEU A 253 22.85 13.74 -63.43
N GLN A 254 23.24 12.85 -62.56
CA GLN A 254 22.35 12.25 -61.54
C GLN A 254 23.15 11.77 -60.31
N THR A 255 22.46 11.51 -59.23
CA THR A 255 22.96 10.83 -58.06
C THR A 255 22.07 9.63 -57.72
N ASP A 256 22.62 8.69 -56.95
CA ASP A 256 21.89 7.57 -56.39
C ASP A 256 22.28 7.45 -54.90
N PRO A 257 21.35 7.76 -53.98
CA PRO A 257 19.93 8.13 -54.12
C PRO A 257 19.70 9.45 -54.89
N THR A 258 18.46 9.63 -55.37
CA THR A 258 18.10 10.77 -56.24
C THR A 258 17.93 12.08 -55.41
N PRO A 259 18.14 13.27 -56.05
CA PRO A 259 17.89 14.54 -55.38
C PRO A 259 16.47 14.67 -54.86
N GLY A 260 16.31 15.17 -53.61
CA GLY A 260 15.02 15.32 -52.95
C GLY A 260 14.58 14.09 -52.14
N GLU A 261 15.25 12.97 -52.25
CA GLU A 261 14.98 11.77 -51.48
C GLU A 261 15.46 11.96 -50.05
N GLU A 262 14.63 11.55 -49.04
CA GLU A 262 14.99 11.54 -47.65
C GLU A 262 15.72 10.24 -47.33
N VAL A 263 16.94 10.36 -46.83
CA VAL A 263 17.82 9.22 -46.52
C VAL A 263 18.43 9.38 -45.12
N PRO A 264 18.80 8.29 -44.46
CA PRO A 264 19.52 8.36 -43.20
C PRO A 264 20.80 9.21 -43.33
N LYS A 265 21.11 10.04 -42.32
CA LYS A 265 22.35 10.78 -42.23
C LYS A 265 23.53 9.82 -42.37
N GLY A 266 24.55 10.22 -43.16
CA GLY A 266 25.71 9.39 -43.46
C GLY A 266 25.51 8.41 -44.62
N THR A 267 24.33 8.38 -45.26
CA THR A 267 24.08 7.55 -46.46
C THR A 267 25.08 7.84 -47.54
N ALA A 268 25.63 6.80 -48.14
CA ALA A 268 26.60 6.88 -49.22
C ALA A 268 25.91 7.16 -50.55
N VAL A 269 26.22 8.30 -51.14
CA VAL A 269 25.67 8.76 -52.44
C VAL A 269 26.65 8.52 -53.56
N ARG A 270 26.22 7.88 -54.63
CA ARG A 270 26.99 7.71 -55.87
C ARG A 270 26.70 8.86 -56.83
N ILE A 271 27.74 9.43 -57.40
CA ILE A 271 27.65 10.58 -58.31
C ILE A 271 27.99 10.10 -59.73
N PHE A 272 27.16 10.44 -60.69
CA PHE A 272 27.37 10.14 -62.12
C PHE A 272 27.67 11.42 -62.86
N THR A 273 28.88 11.51 -63.49
CA THR A 273 29.36 12.70 -64.21
C THR A 273 29.59 12.40 -65.71
N LYS A 274 29.49 13.45 -66.51
CA LYS A 274 29.85 13.44 -67.93
C LYS A 274 30.66 14.68 -68.29
N ARG A 275 31.56 14.51 -69.27
CA ARG A 275 32.32 15.63 -69.84
C ARG A 275 31.42 16.59 -70.58
#